data_4568c2e9a5861c828034e9681ab8fb0e
#
_entry.id   4568c2e9a5861c828034e9681ab8fb0e
#
_cell.length_a   1.000
_cell.length_b   1.000
_cell.length_c   1.000
_cell.angle_alpha   90.00
_cell.angle_beta   90.00
_cell.angle_gamma   90.00
#
_symmetry.space_group_name_H-M   'P 1'
#
loop_
_entity.id
_entity.type
_entity.pdbx_description
1 polymer ?
#
loop_
_entity_poly.entity_id
_entity_poly.type
_entity_poly.pdbx_seq_one_letter_code
_entity_poly.pdbx_strand_id
1 'polypeptide(L)'
;DKVFYDDFEIFLQSDCRLSPKTVHEHLYRLKKMTMRAVSQGTLRRDPYCRLHPELPKRKSRHMKLEDLKTLMSTPVDKPQLERVRDWFIFSTFTGLAYADLRRLSVNDITQAEDGSWWIHIKRKKTDTLSSIRLLDVPLRIIEKYKHERQGDKVFNLYCREYLIKLTGELGEEYGFHLTFHKARHNFGTHMTLSLGVPIETVSKMMGHTSITTTQIYAHVTDKKVDEDMKRLREVTADKKIELADEGLKFERCIKWKRTKV
;
A
#
# COMPACT_ATOMS: atom_id res chain seq x y z
N ASP A 1 -13.89 34.21 -10.79
CA ASP A 1 -14.92 34.28 -9.75
C ASP A 1 -15.41 32.86 -9.43
N LYS A 2 -16.39 32.75 -8.54
CA LYS A 2 -16.97 31.45 -8.14
C LYS A 2 -17.71 30.80 -9.30
N VAL A 3 -18.41 31.57 -10.12
CA VAL A 3 -19.19 31.08 -11.28
C VAL A 3 -18.27 30.32 -12.24
N PHE A 4 -17.13 30.89 -12.61
CA PHE A 4 -16.14 30.21 -13.45
C PHE A 4 -15.67 28.88 -12.83
N TYR A 5 -15.47 28.85 -11.52
CA TYR A 5 -14.99 27.64 -10.85
C TYR A 5 -16.05 26.52 -10.91
N ASP A 6 -17.31 26.87 -10.65
CA ASP A 6 -18.44 25.92 -10.68
C ASP A 6 -18.68 25.43 -12.12
N ASP A 7 -18.66 26.33 -13.12
CA ASP A 7 -18.78 25.98 -14.55
C ASP A 7 -17.63 25.10 -15.02
N PHE A 8 -16.39 25.37 -14.55
CA PHE A 8 -15.23 24.56 -14.89
C PHE A 8 -15.34 23.16 -14.27
N GLU A 9 -15.86 23.04 -13.05
CA GLU A 9 -16.12 21.74 -12.43
C GLU A 9 -17.16 20.94 -13.23
N ILE A 10 -18.27 21.58 -13.62
CA ILE A 10 -19.33 20.96 -14.45
C ILE A 10 -18.75 20.52 -15.79
N PHE A 11 -18.00 21.37 -16.49
CA PHE A 11 -17.30 21.03 -17.73
C PHE A 11 -16.41 19.80 -17.60
N LEU A 12 -15.60 19.72 -16.53
CA LEU A 12 -14.73 18.57 -16.30
C LEU A 12 -15.53 17.28 -16.04
N GLN A 13 -16.69 17.39 -15.37
CA GLN A 13 -17.54 16.23 -15.06
C GLN A 13 -18.39 15.79 -16.27
N SER A 14 -19.03 16.73 -16.95
CA SER A 14 -20.04 16.46 -17.98
C SER A 14 -19.44 16.30 -19.37
N ASP A 15 -18.67 17.28 -19.83
CA ASP A 15 -18.11 17.29 -21.19
C ASP A 15 -16.86 16.42 -21.27
N CYS A 16 -15.95 16.55 -20.30
CA CYS A 16 -14.73 15.77 -20.26
C CYS A 16 -14.93 14.37 -19.66
N ARG A 17 -16.06 14.11 -18.99
CA ARG A 17 -16.41 12.83 -18.33
C ARG A 17 -15.29 12.30 -17.42
N LEU A 18 -14.61 13.20 -16.71
CA LEU A 18 -13.50 12.85 -15.85
C LEU A 18 -13.99 12.23 -14.54
N SER A 19 -13.16 11.36 -13.97
CA SER A 19 -13.46 10.79 -12.65
C SER A 19 -13.46 11.87 -11.56
N PRO A 20 -14.27 11.74 -10.48
CA PRO A 20 -14.29 12.72 -9.38
C PRO A 20 -12.91 13.05 -8.80
N LYS A 21 -12.02 12.06 -8.78
CA LYS A 21 -10.64 12.28 -8.36
C LYS A 21 -9.86 13.16 -9.31
N THR A 22 -10.00 12.94 -10.61
CA THR A 22 -9.33 13.74 -11.64
C THR A 22 -9.85 15.17 -11.66
N VAL A 23 -11.17 15.35 -11.50
CA VAL A 23 -11.81 16.67 -11.34
C VAL A 23 -11.20 17.40 -10.13
N HIS A 24 -11.17 16.75 -8.96
CA HIS A 24 -10.55 17.32 -7.76
C HIS A 24 -9.07 17.74 -8.02
N GLU A 25 -8.28 16.91 -8.71
CA GLU A 25 -6.88 17.23 -9.03
C GLU A 25 -6.77 18.47 -9.93
N HIS A 26 -7.66 18.64 -10.91
CA HIS A 26 -7.68 19.82 -11.78
C HIS A 26 -8.08 21.08 -11.01
N LEU A 27 -9.13 21.04 -10.20
CA LEU A 27 -9.58 22.15 -9.36
C LEU A 27 -8.51 22.56 -8.35
N TYR A 28 -7.83 21.59 -7.75
CA TYR A 28 -6.70 21.83 -6.84
C TYR A 28 -5.53 22.52 -7.55
N ARG A 29 -5.20 22.10 -8.79
CA ARG A 29 -4.16 22.74 -9.60
C ARG A 29 -4.53 24.18 -9.95
N LEU A 30 -5.79 24.43 -10.36
CA LEU A 30 -6.30 25.77 -10.62
C LEU A 30 -6.10 26.68 -9.40
N LYS A 31 -6.53 26.23 -8.22
CA LYS A 31 -6.32 26.96 -6.96
C LYS A 31 -4.85 27.22 -6.65
N LYS A 32 -3.98 26.24 -6.88
CA LYS A 32 -2.54 26.40 -6.69
C LYS A 32 -1.93 27.45 -7.62
N MET A 33 -2.44 27.53 -8.86
CA MET A 33 -2.00 28.57 -9.83
C MET A 33 -2.40 29.96 -9.37
N THR A 34 -3.63 30.17 -8.88
CA THR A 34 -4.08 31.47 -8.39
C THR A 34 -3.35 31.89 -7.11
N MET A 35 -3.09 30.96 -6.19
CA MET A 35 -2.23 31.22 -5.03
C MET A 35 -0.81 31.68 -5.42
N ARG A 36 -0.24 31.04 -6.45
CA ARG A 36 1.07 31.44 -6.98
C ARG A 36 1.03 32.84 -7.61
N ALA A 37 -0.04 33.16 -8.37
CA ALA A 37 -0.22 34.48 -8.95
C ALA A 37 -0.33 35.58 -7.86
N VAL A 38 -0.96 35.28 -6.72
CA VAL A 38 -0.99 36.18 -5.55
C VAL A 38 0.42 36.34 -4.96
N SER A 39 1.17 35.26 -4.77
CA SER A 39 2.54 35.33 -4.22
C SER A 39 3.52 36.08 -5.14
N GLN A 40 3.23 36.12 -6.43
CA GLN A 40 4.01 36.88 -7.44
C GLN A 40 3.51 38.31 -7.65
N GLY A 41 2.49 38.75 -6.89
CA GLY A 41 1.93 40.11 -7.00
C GLY A 41 1.03 40.33 -8.26
N THR A 42 0.81 39.30 -9.09
CA THR A 42 -0.04 39.39 -10.29
C THR A 42 -1.51 39.54 -9.93
N LEU A 43 -1.93 38.90 -8.84
CA LEU A 43 -3.28 39.02 -8.27
C LEU A 43 -3.20 39.60 -6.88
N ARG A 44 -4.12 40.53 -6.55
CA ARG A 44 -4.20 41.14 -5.22
C ARG A 44 -4.70 40.14 -4.15
N ARG A 45 -5.57 39.19 -4.54
CA ARG A 45 -6.12 38.15 -3.67
C ARG A 45 -6.47 36.91 -4.48
N ASP A 46 -6.43 35.75 -3.82
CA ASP A 46 -6.88 34.50 -4.44
C ASP A 46 -8.43 34.49 -4.57
N PRO A 47 -8.98 34.45 -5.80
CA PRO A 47 -10.44 34.44 -6.01
C PRO A 47 -11.09 33.15 -5.51
N TYR A 48 -10.30 32.11 -5.23
CA TYR A 48 -10.76 30.77 -4.80
C TYR A 48 -10.33 30.44 -3.35
N CYS A 49 -9.94 31.41 -2.55
CA CYS A 49 -9.44 31.18 -1.18
C CYS A 49 -10.44 30.44 -0.28
N ARG A 50 -11.77 30.68 -0.48
CA ARG A 50 -12.85 30.03 0.28
C ARG A 50 -13.34 28.70 -0.32
N LEU A 51 -12.88 28.33 -1.50
CA LEU A 51 -13.30 27.10 -2.17
C LEU A 51 -12.34 25.97 -1.80
N HIS A 52 -12.91 24.89 -1.31
CA HIS A 52 -12.18 23.67 -0.93
C HIS A 52 -12.78 22.51 -1.72
N PRO A 53 -12.11 22.08 -2.83
CA PRO A 53 -12.59 20.93 -3.58
C PRO A 53 -12.71 19.72 -2.66
N GLU A 54 -13.86 19.06 -2.64
CA GLU A 54 -14.05 17.87 -1.82
C GLU A 54 -13.19 16.72 -2.31
N LEU A 55 -12.49 16.09 -1.39
CA LEU A 55 -11.74 14.88 -1.69
C LEU A 55 -12.72 13.71 -1.82
N PRO A 56 -12.79 13.04 -2.98
CA PRO A 56 -13.64 11.87 -3.13
C PRO A 56 -13.23 10.79 -2.13
N LYS A 57 -14.23 10.10 -1.55
CA LYS A 57 -14.01 8.98 -0.62
C LYS A 57 -13.08 7.96 -1.26
N ARG A 58 -12.01 7.62 -0.57
CA ARG A 58 -11.04 6.63 -1.05
C ARG A 58 -11.68 5.24 -1.01
N LYS A 59 -11.80 4.58 -2.16
CA LYS A 59 -12.10 3.14 -2.20
C LYS A 59 -10.87 2.36 -1.73
N SER A 60 -11.09 1.24 -1.02
CA SER A 60 -10.01 0.31 -0.67
C SER A 60 -9.22 -0.11 -1.91
N ARG A 61 -7.90 -0.06 -1.80
CA ARG A 61 -6.99 -0.38 -2.92
C ARG A 61 -6.33 -1.76 -2.76
N HIS A 62 -6.52 -2.41 -1.62
CA HIS A 62 -6.07 -3.78 -1.38
C HIS A 62 -7.20 -4.76 -1.69
N MET A 63 -6.85 -6.02 -1.92
CA MET A 63 -7.79 -7.13 -2.04
C MET A 63 -8.31 -7.52 -0.65
N LYS A 64 -9.39 -8.28 -0.59
CA LYS A 64 -9.75 -9.01 0.61
C LYS A 64 -8.74 -10.13 0.84
N LEU A 65 -8.53 -10.50 2.09
CA LEU A 65 -7.57 -11.56 2.43
C LEU A 65 -8.02 -12.92 1.87
N GLU A 66 -9.33 -13.16 1.83
CA GLU A 66 -9.96 -14.36 1.27
C GLU A 66 -9.68 -14.48 -0.23
N ASP A 67 -9.83 -13.37 -0.99
CA ASP A 67 -9.53 -13.33 -2.43
C ASP A 67 -8.05 -13.66 -2.69
N LEU A 68 -7.15 -13.13 -1.85
CA LEU A 68 -5.72 -13.42 -1.95
C LEU A 68 -5.42 -14.90 -1.67
N LYS A 69 -6.05 -15.48 -0.64
CA LYS A 69 -5.92 -16.92 -0.34
C LYS A 69 -6.42 -17.78 -1.51
N THR A 70 -7.57 -17.45 -2.08
CA THR A 70 -8.12 -18.13 -3.27
C THR A 70 -7.13 -18.06 -4.43
N LEU A 71 -6.58 -16.87 -4.75
CA LEU A 71 -5.58 -16.71 -5.81
C LEU A 71 -4.33 -17.57 -5.58
N MET A 72 -3.92 -17.75 -4.33
CA MET A 72 -2.73 -18.54 -3.97
C MET A 72 -2.97 -20.04 -4.00
N SER A 73 -4.19 -20.51 -3.71
CA SER A 73 -4.52 -21.93 -3.55
C SER A 73 -5.09 -22.58 -4.81
N THR A 74 -5.66 -21.80 -5.74
CA THR A 74 -6.29 -22.33 -6.94
C THR A 74 -5.27 -22.52 -8.06
N PRO A 75 -5.21 -23.70 -8.68
CA PRO A 75 -4.38 -23.93 -9.86
C PRO A 75 -4.79 -23.03 -11.03
N VAL A 76 -3.85 -22.69 -11.89
CA VAL A 76 -4.07 -21.92 -13.11
C VAL A 76 -3.59 -22.76 -14.30
N ASP A 77 -4.46 -23.02 -15.25
CA ASP A 77 -4.18 -23.95 -16.35
C ASP A 77 -3.22 -23.37 -17.39
N LYS A 78 -3.29 -22.05 -17.63
CA LYS A 78 -2.46 -21.38 -18.63
C LYS A 78 -1.11 -20.96 -18.02
N PRO A 79 0.04 -21.46 -18.55
CA PRO A 79 1.37 -21.13 -18.00
C PRO A 79 1.66 -19.63 -17.94
N GLN A 80 1.15 -18.84 -18.89
CA GLN A 80 1.35 -17.39 -18.89
C GLN A 80 0.60 -16.71 -17.73
N LEU A 81 -0.63 -17.14 -17.43
CA LEU A 81 -1.42 -16.64 -16.31
C LEU A 81 -0.83 -17.09 -14.98
N GLU A 82 -0.33 -18.33 -14.90
CA GLU A 82 0.36 -18.84 -13.72
C GLU A 82 1.59 -17.99 -13.39
N ARG A 83 2.43 -17.64 -14.39
CA ARG A 83 3.56 -16.72 -14.17
C ARG A 83 3.12 -15.36 -13.63
N VAL A 84 2.09 -14.78 -14.23
CA VAL A 84 1.56 -13.47 -13.80
C VAL A 84 1.01 -13.54 -12.37
N ARG A 85 0.28 -14.63 -12.03
CA ARG A 85 -0.17 -14.88 -10.66
C ARG A 85 1.02 -14.95 -9.68
N ASP A 86 2.03 -15.73 -9.98
CA ASP A 86 3.18 -15.93 -9.12
C ASP A 86 3.98 -14.62 -8.93
N TRP A 87 4.15 -13.82 -9.99
CA TRP A 87 4.77 -12.49 -9.89
C TRP A 87 3.92 -11.51 -9.08
N PHE A 88 2.60 -11.59 -9.19
CA PHE A 88 1.69 -10.80 -8.37
C PHE A 88 1.80 -11.20 -6.89
N ILE A 89 1.84 -12.51 -6.60
CA ILE A 89 2.05 -13.04 -5.24
C ILE A 89 3.42 -12.59 -4.71
N PHE A 90 4.47 -12.71 -5.51
CA PHE A 90 5.81 -12.23 -5.13
C PHE A 90 5.80 -10.73 -4.75
N SER A 91 5.15 -9.91 -5.57
CA SER A 91 4.97 -8.47 -5.28
C SER A 91 4.13 -8.23 -4.02
N THR A 92 3.14 -9.09 -3.74
CA THR A 92 2.34 -9.04 -2.51
C THR A 92 3.16 -9.33 -1.25
N PHE A 93 4.16 -10.20 -1.32
CA PHE A 93 4.99 -10.57 -0.19
C PHE A 93 6.27 -9.71 -0.04
N THR A 94 6.65 -8.99 -1.07
CA THR A 94 7.86 -8.13 -1.05
C THR A 94 7.56 -6.64 -1.10
N GLY A 95 6.35 -6.27 -1.50
CA GLY A 95 5.98 -4.87 -1.70
C GLY A 95 6.66 -4.20 -2.89
N LEU A 96 7.42 -4.92 -3.72
CA LEU A 96 8.08 -4.37 -4.89
C LEU A 96 7.05 -3.87 -5.91
N ALA A 97 7.27 -2.67 -6.44
CA ALA A 97 6.49 -2.17 -7.56
C ALA A 97 6.90 -2.88 -8.86
N TYR A 98 6.01 -2.95 -9.84
CA TYR A 98 6.30 -3.56 -11.14
C TYR A 98 7.63 -3.10 -11.75
N ALA A 99 7.92 -1.80 -11.70
CA ALA A 99 9.16 -1.25 -12.27
C ALA A 99 10.43 -1.74 -11.54
N ASP A 100 10.34 -2.00 -10.23
CA ASP A 100 11.43 -2.51 -9.42
C ASP A 100 11.55 -4.03 -9.58
N LEU A 101 10.41 -4.76 -9.61
CA LEU A 101 10.37 -6.19 -9.89
C LEU A 101 10.98 -6.53 -11.27
N ARG A 102 10.72 -5.71 -12.29
CA ARG A 102 11.28 -5.88 -13.64
C ARG A 102 12.81 -5.72 -13.69
N ARG A 103 13.37 -4.94 -12.75
CA ARG A 103 14.81 -4.69 -12.67
C ARG A 103 15.53 -5.65 -11.73
N LEU A 104 14.78 -6.34 -10.86
CA LEU A 104 15.34 -7.19 -9.82
C LEU A 104 16.36 -8.17 -10.40
N SER A 105 17.59 -8.04 -9.92
CA SER A 105 18.73 -8.86 -10.29
C SER A 105 19.03 -9.88 -9.19
N VAL A 106 19.69 -10.95 -9.54
CA VAL A 106 20.25 -11.90 -8.57
C VAL A 106 21.27 -11.23 -7.65
N ASN A 107 21.93 -10.17 -8.10
CA ASN A 107 22.89 -9.39 -7.31
C ASN A 107 22.20 -8.52 -6.24
N ASP A 108 20.89 -8.26 -6.37
CA ASP A 108 20.12 -7.56 -5.36
C ASP A 108 19.69 -8.50 -4.21
N ILE A 109 19.94 -9.81 -4.34
CA ILE A 109 19.55 -10.83 -3.37
C ILE A 109 20.81 -11.33 -2.63
N THR A 110 20.80 -11.19 -1.33
CA THR A 110 21.94 -11.58 -0.46
C THR A 110 21.46 -12.49 0.65
N GLN A 111 22.34 -13.40 1.09
CA GLN A 111 22.11 -14.20 2.27
C GLN A 111 22.88 -13.59 3.45
N ALA A 112 22.20 -13.38 4.57
CA ALA A 112 22.82 -12.91 5.80
C ALA A 112 23.46 -14.08 6.57
N GLU A 113 24.28 -13.79 7.58
CA GLU A 113 24.98 -14.78 8.41
C GLU A 113 24.04 -15.75 9.15
N ASP A 114 22.82 -15.28 9.48
CA ASP A 114 21.75 -16.09 10.09
C ASP A 114 21.01 -17.01 9.09
N GLY A 115 21.47 -17.06 7.84
CA GLY A 115 20.86 -17.83 6.76
C GLY A 115 19.63 -17.18 6.12
N SER A 116 19.17 -16.03 6.60
CA SER A 116 18.03 -15.31 6.03
C SER A 116 18.39 -14.67 4.70
N TRP A 117 17.42 -14.64 3.79
CA TRP A 117 17.56 -14.02 2.47
C TRP A 117 16.95 -12.63 2.44
N TRP A 118 17.63 -11.70 1.79
CA TRP A 118 17.26 -10.30 1.72
C TRP A 118 17.30 -9.78 0.28
N ILE A 119 16.38 -8.87 -0.05
CA ILE A 119 16.47 -8.03 -1.24
C ILE A 119 16.94 -6.65 -0.80
N HIS A 120 17.98 -6.13 -1.46
CA HIS A 120 18.46 -4.76 -1.31
C HIS A 120 18.42 -4.07 -2.69
N ILE A 121 17.40 -3.26 -2.93
CA ILE A 121 17.21 -2.61 -4.22
C ILE A 121 16.91 -1.12 -4.07
N LYS A 122 17.57 -0.28 -4.86
CA LYS A 122 17.20 1.13 -4.99
C LYS A 122 15.95 1.25 -5.85
N ARG A 123 14.94 1.96 -5.37
CA ARG A 123 13.69 2.15 -6.08
C ARG A 123 13.86 3.04 -7.31
N LYS A 124 13.30 2.62 -8.46
CA LYS A 124 13.37 3.40 -9.71
C LYS A 124 12.75 4.81 -9.58
N LYS A 125 11.67 4.94 -8.80
CA LYS A 125 10.92 6.21 -8.69
C LYS A 125 11.53 7.21 -7.71
N THR A 126 12.17 6.76 -6.64
CA THR A 126 12.55 7.62 -5.50
C THR A 126 14.03 7.54 -5.17
N ASP A 127 14.78 6.67 -5.84
CA ASP A 127 16.18 6.31 -5.56
C ASP A 127 16.47 5.90 -4.11
N THR A 128 15.42 5.58 -3.35
CA THR A 128 15.50 5.18 -1.95
C THR A 128 15.82 3.69 -1.87
N LEU A 129 16.74 3.30 -0.99
CA LEU A 129 17.03 1.90 -0.72
C LEU A 129 15.83 1.22 -0.05
N SER A 130 15.42 0.10 -0.59
CA SER A 130 14.42 -0.81 -0.06
C SER A 130 15.13 -2.10 0.37
N SER A 131 15.00 -2.47 1.65
CA SER A 131 15.57 -3.68 2.23
C SER A 131 14.44 -4.57 2.73
N ILE A 132 14.31 -5.76 2.14
CA ILE A 132 13.16 -6.64 2.36
C ILE A 132 13.69 -8.03 2.70
N ARG A 133 13.35 -8.53 3.88
CA ARG A 133 13.60 -9.93 4.24
C ARG A 133 12.63 -10.83 3.49
N LEU A 134 13.15 -11.84 2.80
CA LEU A 134 12.35 -12.79 2.06
C LEU A 134 11.76 -13.85 2.99
N LEU A 135 10.46 -14.06 2.85
CA LEU A 135 9.72 -15.16 3.46
C LEU A 135 9.74 -16.39 2.53
N ASP A 136 9.22 -17.52 2.99
CA ASP A 136 9.24 -18.79 2.24
C ASP A 136 8.54 -18.70 0.88
N VAL A 137 7.41 -17.99 0.79
CA VAL A 137 6.62 -17.88 -0.45
C VAL A 137 7.43 -17.20 -1.58
N PRO A 138 8.02 -16.02 -1.39
CA PRO A 138 8.93 -15.42 -2.37
C PRO A 138 10.11 -16.33 -2.74
N LEU A 139 10.72 -17.01 -1.78
CA LEU A 139 11.84 -17.90 -2.04
C LEU A 139 11.45 -19.07 -2.95
N ARG A 140 10.30 -19.70 -2.70
CA ARG A 140 9.75 -20.76 -3.57
C ARG A 140 9.48 -20.26 -4.98
N ILE A 141 8.97 -19.04 -5.14
CA ILE A 141 8.73 -18.44 -6.47
C ILE A 141 10.06 -18.19 -7.20
N ILE A 142 11.08 -17.66 -6.51
CA ILE A 142 12.41 -17.49 -7.08
C ILE A 142 12.99 -18.82 -7.55
N GLU A 143 12.88 -19.87 -6.73
CA GLU A 143 13.38 -21.21 -7.04
C GLU A 143 12.62 -21.84 -8.23
N LYS A 144 11.29 -21.67 -8.29
CA LYS A 144 10.45 -22.17 -9.40
C LYS A 144 10.91 -21.64 -10.75
N TYR A 145 11.31 -20.36 -10.84
CA TYR A 145 11.68 -19.73 -12.11
C TYR A 145 13.19 -19.61 -12.33
N LYS A 146 14.03 -20.23 -11.50
CA LYS A 146 15.49 -20.10 -11.61
C LYS A 146 16.07 -20.54 -12.94
N HIS A 147 15.49 -21.58 -13.55
CA HIS A 147 15.96 -22.12 -14.82
C HIS A 147 15.48 -21.32 -16.04
N GLU A 148 14.52 -20.42 -15.87
CA GLU A 148 14.00 -19.55 -16.93
C GLU A 148 14.71 -18.18 -17.00
N ARG A 149 15.69 -17.93 -16.12
CA ARG A 149 16.39 -16.65 -16.03
C ARG A 149 17.17 -16.32 -17.28
N GLN A 150 17.14 -15.04 -17.66
CA GLN A 150 17.95 -14.50 -18.75
C GLN A 150 18.92 -13.45 -18.16
N GLY A 151 20.21 -13.71 -18.27
CA GLY A 151 21.25 -12.88 -17.68
C GLY A 151 21.14 -12.84 -16.15
N ASP A 152 21.24 -11.65 -15.58
CA ASP A 152 21.20 -11.39 -14.14
C ASP A 152 19.78 -11.21 -13.56
N LYS A 153 18.74 -11.23 -14.41
CA LYS A 153 17.36 -10.99 -13.98
C LYS A 153 16.81 -12.15 -13.16
N VAL A 154 16.09 -11.84 -12.07
CA VAL A 154 15.40 -12.86 -11.28
C VAL A 154 14.18 -13.39 -12.05
N PHE A 155 13.46 -12.50 -12.74
CA PHE A 155 12.28 -12.83 -13.54
C PHE A 155 12.33 -12.17 -14.92
N ASN A 156 11.87 -12.90 -15.93
CA ASN A 156 11.67 -12.39 -17.29
C ASN A 156 10.23 -11.89 -17.46
N LEU A 157 9.93 -10.72 -16.87
CA LEU A 157 8.59 -10.16 -16.92
C LEU A 157 8.20 -9.78 -18.36
N TYR A 158 6.96 -10.05 -18.71
CA TYR A 158 6.36 -9.59 -19.96
C TYR A 158 6.39 -8.08 -20.10
N CYS A 159 6.28 -7.58 -21.34
CA CYS A 159 6.11 -6.14 -21.56
C CYS A 159 4.83 -5.65 -20.83
N ARG A 160 4.79 -4.35 -20.55
CA ARG A 160 3.73 -3.77 -19.71
C ARG A 160 2.33 -4.00 -20.26
N GLU A 161 2.17 -3.85 -21.56
CA GLU A 161 0.89 -3.95 -22.27
C GLU A 161 0.35 -5.38 -22.17
N TYR A 162 1.20 -6.36 -22.46
CA TYR A 162 0.85 -7.78 -22.37
C TYR A 162 0.57 -8.21 -20.92
N LEU A 163 1.36 -7.71 -19.99
CA LEU A 163 1.13 -7.98 -18.57
C LEU A 163 -0.22 -7.43 -18.09
N ILE A 164 -0.62 -6.22 -18.53
CA ILE A 164 -1.93 -5.63 -18.20
C ILE A 164 -3.04 -6.52 -18.74
N LYS A 165 -2.91 -6.99 -19.99
CA LYS A 165 -3.87 -7.93 -20.59
C LYS A 165 -4.01 -9.21 -19.75
N LEU A 166 -2.90 -9.87 -19.45
CA LEU A 166 -2.91 -11.12 -18.67
C LEU A 166 -3.40 -10.93 -17.22
N THR A 167 -3.10 -9.79 -16.58
CA THR A 167 -3.66 -9.48 -15.25
C THR A 167 -5.17 -9.22 -15.32
N GLY A 168 -5.67 -8.68 -16.45
CA GLY A 168 -7.10 -8.55 -16.72
C GLY A 168 -7.77 -9.91 -16.86
N GLU A 169 -7.25 -10.79 -17.73
CA GLU A 169 -7.74 -12.15 -17.93
C GLU A 169 -7.77 -12.95 -16.61
N LEU A 170 -6.68 -12.92 -15.87
CA LEU A 170 -6.59 -13.56 -14.55
C LEU A 170 -7.61 -12.99 -13.56
N GLY A 171 -7.84 -11.69 -13.60
CA GLY A 171 -8.82 -11.01 -12.76
C GLY A 171 -10.26 -11.39 -13.10
N GLU A 172 -10.58 -11.55 -14.38
CA GLU A 172 -11.89 -12.00 -14.86
C GLU A 172 -12.16 -13.45 -14.43
N GLU A 173 -11.16 -14.34 -14.53
CA GLU A 173 -11.28 -15.74 -14.13
C GLU A 173 -11.63 -15.90 -12.64
N TYR A 174 -11.11 -15.02 -11.78
CA TYR A 174 -11.36 -15.06 -10.33
C TYR A 174 -12.44 -14.06 -9.84
N GLY A 175 -13.01 -13.24 -10.73
CA GLY A 175 -14.04 -12.27 -10.38
C GLY A 175 -13.54 -11.05 -9.61
N PHE A 176 -12.24 -10.72 -9.67
CA PHE A 176 -11.68 -9.53 -9.04
C PHE A 176 -10.57 -8.86 -9.85
N HIS A 177 -10.52 -7.54 -9.79
CA HIS A 177 -9.54 -6.76 -10.54
C HIS A 177 -8.14 -6.85 -9.94
N LEU A 178 -7.15 -7.29 -10.74
CA LEU A 178 -5.74 -7.42 -10.36
C LEU A 178 -4.89 -6.29 -10.95
N THR A 179 -3.96 -5.77 -10.16
CA THR A 179 -2.87 -4.89 -10.62
C THR A 179 -1.66 -5.04 -9.69
N PHE A 180 -0.45 -4.87 -10.20
CA PHE A 180 0.76 -4.88 -9.35
C PHE A 180 0.75 -3.76 -8.28
N HIS A 181 -0.01 -2.70 -8.50
CA HIS A 181 -0.21 -1.69 -7.47
C HIS A 181 -1.05 -2.22 -6.30
N LYS A 182 -2.09 -3.05 -6.59
CA LYS A 182 -2.84 -3.76 -5.53
C LYS A 182 -1.97 -4.77 -4.79
N ALA A 183 -1.08 -5.50 -5.49
CA ALA A 183 -0.13 -6.39 -4.83
C ALA A 183 0.71 -5.65 -3.78
N ARG A 184 1.24 -4.49 -4.14
CA ARG A 184 1.99 -3.65 -3.21
C ARG A 184 1.11 -3.08 -2.08
N HIS A 185 -0.17 -2.79 -2.34
CA HIS A 185 -1.12 -2.42 -1.28
C HIS A 185 -1.40 -3.58 -0.33
N ASN A 186 -1.51 -4.82 -0.85
CA ASN A 186 -1.65 -6.02 -0.03
C ASN A 186 -0.46 -6.22 0.90
N PHE A 187 0.78 -5.99 0.40
CA PHE A 187 1.97 -6.01 1.25
C PHE A 187 1.85 -5.04 2.42
N GLY A 188 1.57 -3.75 2.14
CA GLY A 188 1.47 -2.74 3.18
C GLY A 188 0.34 -2.99 4.18
N THR A 189 -0.76 -3.62 3.74
CA THR A 189 -1.92 -3.88 4.61
C THR A 189 -1.86 -5.28 5.22
N HIS A 190 -2.00 -6.33 4.41
CA HIS A 190 -2.20 -7.69 4.90
C HIS A 190 -0.93 -8.37 5.38
N MET A 191 0.21 -8.14 4.69
CA MET A 191 1.45 -8.84 4.99
C MET A 191 2.30 -8.14 6.06
N THR A 192 1.99 -6.89 6.39
CA THR A 192 2.80 -6.13 7.34
C THR A 192 1.98 -5.46 8.44
N LEU A 193 1.28 -4.34 8.17
CA LEU A 193 0.63 -3.56 9.21
C LEU A 193 -0.47 -4.33 9.98
N SER A 194 -1.29 -5.13 9.29
CA SER A 194 -2.30 -5.96 9.94
C SER A 194 -1.70 -7.06 10.84
N LEU A 195 -0.45 -7.44 10.60
CA LEU A 195 0.30 -8.41 11.39
C LEU A 195 1.18 -7.75 12.46
N GLY A 196 1.06 -6.44 12.66
CA GLY A 196 1.74 -5.71 13.73
C GLY A 196 3.14 -5.22 13.40
N VAL A 197 3.57 -5.27 12.13
CA VAL A 197 4.86 -4.66 11.73
C VAL A 197 4.76 -3.14 11.86
N PRO A 198 5.71 -2.46 12.56
CA PRO A 198 5.69 -1.01 12.73
C PRO A 198 5.69 -0.28 11.39
N ILE A 199 4.96 0.84 11.32
CA ILE A 199 4.78 1.61 10.08
C ILE A 199 6.11 2.16 9.54
N GLU A 200 7.06 2.49 10.40
CA GLU A 200 8.41 2.92 10.07
C GLU A 200 9.18 1.82 9.34
N THR A 201 9.08 0.59 9.85
CA THR A 201 9.67 -0.60 9.23
C THR A 201 9.06 -0.85 7.86
N VAL A 202 7.73 -0.80 7.74
CA VAL A 202 7.03 -0.95 6.47
C VAL A 202 7.43 0.15 5.48
N SER A 203 7.55 1.39 5.94
CA SER A 203 8.00 2.53 5.13
C SER A 203 9.39 2.30 4.54
N LYS A 204 10.33 1.80 5.36
CA LYS A 204 11.69 1.44 4.95
C LYS A 204 11.69 0.27 3.97
N MET A 205 10.96 -0.81 4.25
CA MET A 205 10.82 -1.96 3.35
C MET A 205 10.26 -1.56 1.99
N MET A 206 9.27 -0.67 1.97
CA MET A 206 8.66 -0.16 0.74
C MET A 206 9.50 0.93 0.05
N GLY A 207 10.58 1.42 0.65
CA GLY A 207 11.43 2.49 0.12
C GLY A 207 10.63 3.79 -0.11
N HIS A 208 9.82 4.20 0.88
CA HIS A 208 9.14 5.48 0.86
C HIS A 208 10.06 6.56 1.43
N THR A 209 10.08 7.74 0.80
CA THR A 209 10.83 8.90 1.27
C THR A 209 10.14 9.60 2.45
N SER A 210 8.82 9.38 2.61
CA SER A 210 8.02 9.93 3.70
C SER A 210 7.08 8.86 4.24
N ILE A 211 7.00 8.77 5.56
CA ILE A 211 6.10 7.87 6.28
C ILE A 211 4.62 8.16 5.96
N THR A 212 4.28 9.41 5.63
CA THR A 212 2.94 9.84 5.20
C THR A 212 2.44 9.01 4.00
N THR A 213 3.36 8.58 3.11
CA THR A 213 3.02 7.69 2.00
C THR A 213 2.60 6.29 2.49
N THR A 214 3.10 5.85 3.63
CA THR A 214 2.76 4.55 4.24
C THR A 214 1.48 4.62 5.07
N GLN A 215 1.14 5.78 5.61
CA GLN A 215 -0.10 6.00 6.39
C GLN A 215 -1.38 5.66 5.62
N ILE A 216 -1.34 5.67 4.28
CA ILE A 216 -2.48 5.24 3.45
C ILE A 216 -2.87 3.77 3.67
N TYR A 217 -1.99 2.96 4.23
CA TYR A 217 -2.21 1.54 4.57
C TYR A 217 -2.63 1.35 6.03
N ALA A 218 -2.37 2.35 6.89
CA ALA A 218 -2.60 2.27 8.33
C ALA A 218 -4.06 2.65 8.66
N HIS A 219 -4.96 1.70 8.53
CA HIS A 219 -6.31 1.81 9.09
C HIS A 219 -6.33 1.14 10.47
N VAL A 220 -6.16 1.96 11.51
CA VAL A 220 -6.29 1.48 12.89
C VAL A 220 -7.77 1.34 13.20
N THR A 221 -8.23 0.11 13.48
CA THR A 221 -9.58 -0.19 13.94
C THR A 221 -9.57 -0.39 15.44
N ASP A 222 -10.71 -0.20 16.10
CA ASP A 222 -10.86 -0.46 17.55
C ASP A 222 -10.46 -1.90 17.89
N LYS A 223 -10.75 -2.85 16.98
CA LYS A 223 -10.30 -4.24 17.13
C LYS A 223 -8.77 -4.34 17.18
N LYS A 224 -8.06 -3.60 16.33
CA LYS A 224 -6.59 -3.59 16.32
C LYS A 224 -6.03 -2.97 17.62
N VAL A 225 -6.65 -1.90 18.11
CA VAL A 225 -6.29 -1.29 19.38
C VAL A 225 -6.45 -2.31 20.53
N ASP A 226 -7.55 -3.05 20.55
CA ASP A 226 -7.80 -4.07 21.57
C ASP A 226 -6.76 -5.22 21.51
N GLU A 227 -6.42 -5.69 20.31
CA GLU A 227 -5.40 -6.71 20.11
C GLU A 227 -4.00 -6.23 20.56
N ASP A 228 -3.61 -5.01 20.22
CA ASP A 228 -2.33 -4.42 20.62
C ASP A 228 -2.26 -4.20 22.14
N MET A 229 -3.36 -3.76 22.76
CA MET A 229 -3.45 -3.61 24.23
C MET A 229 -3.40 -4.96 24.95
N LYS A 230 -3.97 -6.02 24.40
CA LYS A 230 -3.83 -7.39 24.95
C LYS A 230 -2.38 -7.84 24.92
N ARG A 231 -1.69 -7.66 23.79
CA ARG A 231 -0.26 -7.98 23.67
C ARG A 231 0.58 -7.16 24.67
N LEU A 232 0.29 -5.85 24.78
CA LEU A 232 0.99 -4.99 25.75
C LEU A 232 0.81 -5.50 27.19
N ARG A 233 -0.41 -5.91 27.55
CA ARG A 233 -0.70 -6.48 28.86
C ARG A 233 0.11 -7.75 29.15
N GLU A 234 0.23 -8.65 28.16
CA GLU A 234 1.06 -9.86 28.28
C GLU A 234 2.53 -9.52 28.51
N VAL A 235 3.08 -8.60 27.71
CA VAL A 235 4.48 -8.16 27.83
C VAL A 235 4.75 -7.43 29.15
N THR A 236 3.80 -6.62 29.65
CA THR A 236 3.97 -5.91 30.93
C THR A 236 3.90 -6.87 32.10
N ALA A 237 3.04 -7.89 32.05
CA ALA A 237 2.97 -8.94 33.05
C ALA A 237 4.28 -9.78 33.09
N ASP A 238 4.78 -10.18 31.92
CA ASP A 238 6.04 -10.92 31.80
C ASP A 238 7.25 -10.12 32.35
N LYS A 239 7.28 -8.81 32.11
CA LYS A 239 8.32 -7.89 32.63
C LYS A 239 8.09 -7.46 34.08
N LYS A 240 7.06 -7.98 34.77
CA LYS A 240 6.68 -7.62 36.16
C LYS A 240 6.56 -6.10 36.38
N ILE A 241 6.01 -5.41 35.37
CA ILE A 241 5.72 -3.96 35.46
C ILE A 241 4.38 -3.83 36.19
N GLU A 242 4.42 -3.81 37.49
CA GLU A 242 3.24 -3.71 38.40
C GLU A 242 3.39 -2.51 39.32
N LEU A 243 2.25 -1.98 39.77
CA LEU A 243 2.24 -0.94 40.79
C LEU A 243 2.67 -1.54 42.13
N ALA A 244 3.55 -0.89 42.86
CA ALA A 244 4.05 -1.37 44.16
C ALA A 244 2.98 -1.39 45.30
N ASP A 245 1.75 -0.98 45.01
CA ASP A 245 0.71 -0.79 46.01
C ASP A 245 -0.34 -1.90 45.95
N GLU A 246 -0.27 -2.85 46.87
CA GLU A 246 -1.16 -4.02 46.99
C GLU A 246 -2.59 -3.70 47.43
N GLY A 247 -2.92 -2.43 47.69
CA GLY A 247 -4.15 -2.00 48.32
C GLY A 247 -5.24 -1.37 47.44
N LEU A 248 -4.89 -0.95 46.22
CA LEU A 248 -5.83 -0.23 45.33
C LEU A 248 -6.79 -1.19 44.62
N LYS A 249 -7.92 -1.51 45.21
CA LYS A 249 -9.06 -2.10 44.48
C LYS A 249 -9.68 -1.01 43.61
N PHE A 250 -9.73 -1.27 42.29
CA PHE A 250 -10.44 -0.41 41.33
C PHE A 250 -11.95 -0.47 41.66
N GLU A 251 -12.41 0.47 42.48
CA GLU A 251 -13.84 0.66 42.70
C GLU A 251 -14.41 1.46 41.54
N ARG A 252 -15.52 0.98 40.99
CA ARG A 252 -16.23 1.65 39.88
C ARG A 252 -16.90 2.94 40.39
N CYS A 253 -16.12 3.97 40.69
CA CYS A 253 -16.61 5.29 41.13
C CYS A 253 -17.26 6.09 40.00
N ILE A 254 -17.15 5.66 38.74
CA ILE A 254 -17.68 6.36 37.57
C ILE A 254 -18.74 5.48 36.90
N LYS A 255 -19.96 5.96 36.77
CA LYS A 255 -20.99 5.35 35.92
C LYS A 255 -20.61 5.60 34.47
N TRP A 256 -19.82 4.70 33.88
CA TRP A 256 -19.52 4.72 32.47
C TRP A 256 -20.79 4.48 31.65
N LYS A 257 -21.14 5.39 30.76
CA LYS A 257 -22.14 5.11 29.74
C LYS A 257 -21.63 3.95 28.90
N ARG A 258 -22.32 2.82 28.86
CA ARG A 258 -22.04 1.74 27.93
C ARG A 258 -22.28 2.28 26.52
N THR A 259 -21.22 2.64 25.81
CA THR A 259 -21.28 2.82 24.37
C THR A 259 -21.34 1.42 23.76
N LYS A 260 -22.44 1.12 23.06
CA LYS A 260 -22.50 -0.10 22.23
C LYS A 260 -21.46 0.06 21.15
N VAL A 261 -20.45 -0.81 21.13
CA VAL A 261 -19.47 -0.97 20.05
C VAL A 261 -20.11 -1.79 18.94
#